data_21c6855b4d260dcd38be406e29a63d07
#
_entry.id   21c6855b4d260dcd38be406e29a63d07
#
_cell.length_a   1.000
_cell.length_b   1.000
_cell.length_c   1.000
_cell.angle_alpha   90.00
_cell.angle_beta   90.00
_cell.angle_gamma   90.00
#
_symmetry.space_group_name_H-M   'P 1'
#
loop_
_entity.id
_entity.type
_entity.pdbx_description
1 polymer ?
#
loop_
_entity_poly.entity_id
_entity_poly.type
_entity_poly.pdbx_seq_one_letter_code
_entity_poly.pdbx_strand_id
1 'polypeptide(L)'
;MKALFFSLLFLSFQAFGQPLFLVSDEEMLASNANKNFFYPKSAISPDAPKIELVSPKLDATISSPTQIQLKFLPKTPAITKPETFRILYGTFQIDITERLLKVATVTAQGINVPEARLPNGKHKLILNVQDSDGRVGSRLIEFEIK
;
A
#
# COMPACT_ATOMS: atom_id res chain seq x y z
N MET A 1 -12.91 -54.04 37.80
CA MET A 1 -13.43 -52.88 37.06
C MET A 1 -12.24 -52.01 36.65
N LYS A 2 -11.86 -52.03 35.38
CA LYS A 2 -10.74 -51.24 34.87
C LYS A 2 -11.33 -49.97 34.23
N ALA A 3 -11.09 -48.80 34.82
CA ALA A 3 -11.44 -47.51 34.27
C ALA A 3 -10.38 -47.08 33.28
N LEU A 4 -10.70 -47.04 31.97
CA LEU A 4 -9.86 -46.45 30.93
C LEU A 4 -10.04 -44.93 31.00
N PHE A 5 -8.98 -44.25 31.46
CA PHE A 5 -8.86 -42.78 31.30
C PHE A 5 -8.43 -42.49 29.86
N PHE A 6 -9.37 -42.03 29.06
CA PHE A 6 -9.10 -41.47 27.74
C PHE A 6 -8.63 -40.01 27.87
N SER A 7 -7.31 -39.81 27.89
CA SER A 7 -6.72 -38.48 27.90
C SER A 7 -6.89 -37.84 26.52
N LEU A 8 -7.85 -36.93 26.41
CA LEU A 8 -8.07 -36.15 25.18
C LEU A 8 -7.01 -35.05 25.09
N LEU A 9 -5.97 -35.30 24.30
CA LEU A 9 -4.92 -34.34 24.03
C LEU A 9 -5.49 -33.26 23.10
N PHE A 10 -5.89 -32.09 23.68
CA PHE A 10 -6.22 -30.90 22.90
C PHE A 10 -4.95 -30.35 22.25
N LEU A 11 -4.73 -30.66 20.97
CA LEU A 11 -3.74 -30.00 20.16
C LEU A 11 -4.26 -28.57 19.87
N SER A 12 -3.80 -27.61 20.68
CA SER A 12 -4.03 -26.18 20.41
C SER A 12 -3.25 -25.81 19.15
N PHE A 13 -3.95 -25.77 18.01
CA PHE A 13 -3.40 -25.21 16.78
C PHE A 13 -3.25 -23.70 17.01
N GLN A 14 -2.04 -23.26 17.32
CA GLN A 14 -1.65 -21.87 17.31
C GLN A 14 -1.63 -21.45 15.86
N ALA A 15 -2.70 -20.81 15.41
CA ALA A 15 -2.71 -20.13 14.11
C ALA A 15 -1.77 -18.93 14.24
N PHE A 16 -0.50 -19.12 13.91
CA PHE A 16 0.42 -18.02 13.66
C PHE A 16 -0.11 -17.28 12.44
N GLY A 17 -0.72 -16.12 12.66
CA GLY A 17 -1.13 -15.24 11.58
C GLY A 17 0.08 -14.96 10.70
N GLN A 18 0.02 -15.39 9.44
CA GLN A 18 1.06 -15.09 8.46
C GLN A 18 1.20 -13.56 8.33
N PRO A 19 2.43 -13.03 8.31
CA PRO A 19 2.61 -11.59 8.10
C PRO A 19 1.98 -11.19 6.77
N LEU A 20 1.14 -10.14 6.79
CA LEU A 20 0.47 -9.67 5.60
C LEU A 20 1.46 -8.88 4.75
N PHE A 21 1.88 -9.44 3.62
CA PHE A 21 2.59 -8.73 2.58
C PHE A 21 1.61 -7.93 1.71
N LEU A 22 1.93 -6.68 1.42
CA LEU A 22 1.13 -5.84 0.51
C LEU A 22 1.19 -6.37 -0.92
N VAL A 23 2.32 -6.97 -1.29
CA VAL A 23 2.62 -7.50 -2.62
C VAL A 23 3.35 -8.82 -2.46
N SER A 24 3.06 -9.80 -3.31
CA SER A 24 3.81 -11.07 -3.34
C SER A 24 5.10 -10.95 -4.15
N ASP A 25 6.04 -11.88 -3.93
CA ASP A 25 7.25 -11.99 -4.75
C ASP A 25 6.91 -12.17 -6.24
N GLU A 26 5.89 -12.98 -6.54
CA GLU A 26 5.44 -13.25 -7.91
C GLU A 26 4.91 -11.98 -8.59
N GLU A 27 4.09 -11.20 -7.90
CA GLU A 27 3.57 -9.92 -8.41
C GLU A 27 4.71 -8.92 -8.68
N MET A 28 5.70 -8.87 -7.80
CA MET A 28 6.87 -8.02 -7.97
C MET A 28 7.72 -8.47 -9.16
N LEU A 29 8.03 -9.75 -9.26
CA LEU A 29 8.84 -10.30 -10.35
C LEU A 29 8.14 -10.11 -11.71
N ALA A 30 6.84 -10.38 -11.78
CA ALA A 30 6.04 -10.18 -12.99
C ALA A 30 6.03 -8.70 -13.41
N SER A 31 5.86 -7.78 -12.44
CA SER A 31 5.94 -6.34 -12.70
C SER A 31 7.29 -5.91 -13.24
N ASN A 32 8.39 -6.40 -12.65
CA ASN A 32 9.75 -6.02 -13.02
C ASN A 32 10.20 -6.64 -14.35
N ALA A 33 9.66 -7.79 -14.73
CA ALA A 33 9.94 -8.45 -16.01
C ALA A 33 9.33 -7.69 -17.22
N ASN A 34 8.25 -6.96 -16.99
CA ASN A 34 7.56 -6.20 -18.04
C ASN A 34 8.09 -4.76 -18.09
N LYS A 35 8.70 -4.39 -19.24
CA LYS A 35 9.26 -3.06 -19.46
C LYS A 35 8.22 -2.03 -19.94
N ASN A 36 7.03 -2.48 -20.34
CA ASN A 36 5.99 -1.60 -20.90
C ASN A 36 5.12 -1.01 -19.79
N PHE A 37 5.72 -0.20 -18.93
CA PHE A 37 4.97 0.52 -17.90
C PHE A 37 4.32 1.76 -18.53
N PHE A 38 3.00 1.75 -18.59
CA PHE A 38 2.21 2.88 -19.03
C PHE A 38 1.65 3.62 -17.80
N TYR A 39 2.22 4.78 -17.51
CA TYR A 39 1.63 5.73 -16.58
C TYR A 39 0.92 6.80 -17.39
N PRO A 40 -0.43 6.80 -17.41
CA PRO A 40 -1.14 7.84 -18.13
C PRO A 40 -0.80 9.18 -17.47
N LYS A 41 -0.02 10.01 -18.19
CA LYS A 41 0.08 11.44 -17.89
C LYS A 41 -1.24 12.09 -18.28
N SER A 42 -2.32 11.68 -17.65
CA SER A 42 -3.56 12.45 -17.70
C SER A 42 -3.20 13.86 -17.27
N ALA A 43 -3.70 14.86 -17.96
CA ALA A 43 -3.50 16.25 -17.59
C ALA A 43 -4.08 16.41 -16.16
N ILE A 44 -3.22 16.23 -15.16
CA ILE A 44 -3.60 16.42 -13.76
C ILE A 44 -3.92 17.88 -13.65
N SER A 45 -5.17 18.19 -13.27
CA SER A 45 -5.56 19.57 -13.01
C SER A 45 -4.55 20.20 -12.04
N PRO A 46 -4.06 21.43 -12.31
CA PRO A 46 -3.14 22.09 -11.39
C PRO A 46 -3.76 22.31 -10.00
N ASP A 47 -5.08 22.23 -9.92
CA ASP A 47 -5.86 22.38 -8.69
C ASP A 47 -6.20 21.05 -8.01
N ALA A 48 -5.80 19.92 -8.62
CA ALA A 48 -5.99 18.59 -8.04
C ALA A 48 -5.21 18.45 -6.72
N PRO A 49 -5.68 17.60 -5.78
CA PRO A 49 -4.97 17.35 -4.55
C PRO A 49 -3.59 16.74 -4.84
N LYS A 50 -2.57 17.25 -4.16
CA LYS A 50 -1.21 16.69 -4.24
C LYS A 50 -1.07 15.59 -3.20
N ILE A 51 -0.32 14.54 -3.56
CA ILE A 51 0.05 13.47 -2.65
C ILE A 51 1.54 13.60 -2.35
N GLU A 52 1.88 13.83 -1.11
CA GLU A 52 3.26 13.93 -0.65
C GLU A 52 3.70 12.66 0.08
N LEU A 53 4.85 12.10 -0.30
CA LEU A 53 5.47 11.00 0.42
C LEU A 53 6.35 11.58 1.53
N VAL A 54 5.95 11.34 2.77
CA VAL A 54 6.68 11.78 3.96
C VAL A 54 7.70 10.73 4.39
N SER A 55 7.30 9.45 4.33
CA SER A 55 8.13 8.28 4.63
C SER A 55 7.77 7.12 3.72
N PRO A 56 8.73 6.28 3.29
CA PRO A 56 10.16 6.38 3.54
C PRO A 56 10.83 7.49 2.71
N LYS A 57 12.07 7.84 3.07
CA LYS A 57 12.90 8.74 2.25
C LYS A 57 13.48 7.94 1.10
N LEU A 58 13.23 8.38 -0.14
CA LEU A 58 13.62 7.63 -1.35
C LEU A 58 15.12 7.68 -1.66
N ASP A 59 15.85 8.61 -1.04
CA ASP A 59 17.30 8.77 -1.14
C ASP A 59 18.09 7.91 -0.14
N ALA A 60 17.38 7.21 0.77
CA ALA A 60 17.97 6.31 1.75
C ALA A 60 17.73 4.85 1.39
N THR A 61 18.50 3.94 2.01
CA THR A 61 18.24 2.50 1.93
C THR A 61 16.95 2.19 2.68
N ILE A 62 16.02 1.53 1.99
CA ILE A 62 14.73 1.14 2.55
C ILE A 62 14.74 -0.38 2.77
N SER A 63 14.40 -0.81 3.98
CA SER A 63 14.25 -2.23 4.32
C SER A 63 12.84 -2.54 4.78
N SER A 64 12.41 -3.79 4.60
CA SER A 64 11.08 -4.26 5.00
C SER A 64 11.13 -4.92 6.39
N PRO A 65 10.17 -4.67 7.30
CA PRO A 65 9.04 -3.75 7.10
C PRO A 65 9.45 -2.28 7.16
N THR A 66 8.73 -1.42 6.45
CA THR A 66 8.96 0.03 6.45
C THR A 66 7.69 0.79 6.77
N GLN A 67 7.84 1.99 7.36
CA GLN A 67 6.71 2.90 7.51
C GLN A 67 6.43 3.59 6.17
N ILE A 68 5.16 3.62 5.77
CA ILE A 68 4.71 4.46 4.66
C ILE A 68 3.80 5.54 5.22
N GLN A 69 4.17 6.79 5.00
CA GLN A 69 3.37 7.94 5.39
C GLN A 69 3.18 8.86 4.21
N LEU A 70 1.91 9.10 3.88
CA LEU A 70 1.48 10.00 2.82
C LEU A 70 0.70 11.16 3.42
N LYS A 71 0.86 12.34 2.83
CA LYS A 71 0.09 13.53 3.15
C LYS A 71 -0.69 13.98 1.93
N PHE A 72 -1.97 14.29 2.13
CA PHE A 72 -2.83 14.85 1.10
C PHE A 72 -2.88 16.37 1.22
N LEU A 73 -2.68 17.06 0.11
CA LEU A 73 -2.66 18.52 0.02
C LEU A 73 -3.70 18.98 -1.00
N PRO A 74 -4.98 19.09 -0.60
CA PRO A 74 -6.02 19.63 -1.47
C PRO A 74 -5.84 21.14 -1.61
N LYS A 75 -6.34 21.73 -2.72
CA LYS A 75 -6.37 23.16 -2.90
C LYS A 75 -7.58 23.75 -2.15
N THR A 76 -7.33 24.62 -1.19
CA THR A 76 -8.38 25.32 -0.44
C THR A 76 -9.37 26.03 -1.38
N PRO A 77 -10.72 25.96 -1.15
CA PRO A 77 -11.39 25.40 0.02
C PRO A 77 -11.72 23.91 -0.06
N ALA A 78 -11.29 23.18 -1.11
CA ALA A 78 -11.58 21.77 -1.27
C ALA A 78 -10.92 20.91 -0.16
N ILE A 79 -11.53 19.79 0.14
CA ILE A 79 -11.03 18.80 1.10
C ILE A 79 -10.82 17.46 0.39
N THR A 80 -9.85 16.70 0.85
CA THR A 80 -9.61 15.35 0.32
C THR A 80 -10.69 14.39 0.78
N LYS A 81 -11.14 13.51 -0.13
CA LYS A 81 -12.05 12.40 0.16
C LYS A 81 -11.25 11.11 0.34
N PRO A 82 -10.94 10.70 1.58
CA PRO A 82 -10.08 9.54 1.83
C PRO A 82 -10.66 8.22 1.31
N GLU A 83 -11.98 8.10 1.22
CA GLU A 83 -12.67 6.92 0.68
C GLU A 83 -12.44 6.69 -0.82
N THR A 84 -11.95 7.71 -1.52
CA THR A 84 -11.61 7.63 -2.94
C THR A 84 -10.18 7.18 -3.19
N PHE A 85 -9.38 7.04 -2.13
CA PHE A 85 -7.99 6.63 -2.28
C PHE A 85 -7.87 5.27 -2.94
N ARG A 86 -6.94 5.18 -3.91
CA ARG A 86 -6.57 3.94 -4.59
C ARG A 86 -5.05 3.85 -4.70
N ILE A 87 -4.55 2.64 -4.54
CA ILE A 87 -3.15 2.31 -4.75
C ILE A 87 -3.05 1.15 -5.74
N LEU A 88 -2.36 1.40 -6.85
CA LEU A 88 -2.15 0.43 -7.91
C LEU A 88 -0.68 0.03 -7.92
N TYR A 89 -0.41 -1.26 -8.01
CA TYR A 89 0.93 -1.82 -7.96
C TYR A 89 1.42 -2.28 -9.33
N GLY A 90 2.65 -1.87 -9.62
CA GLY A 90 3.47 -2.39 -10.70
C GLY A 90 2.97 -2.08 -12.10
N THR A 91 3.57 -2.76 -13.07
CA THR A 91 3.30 -2.58 -14.50
C THR A 91 1.87 -2.95 -14.87
N PHE A 92 1.30 -3.94 -14.19
CA PHE A 92 -0.07 -4.38 -14.43
C PHE A 92 -1.13 -3.59 -13.66
N GLN A 93 -0.71 -2.61 -12.87
CA GLN A 93 -1.60 -1.72 -12.09
C GLN A 93 -2.61 -2.51 -11.23
N ILE A 94 -2.11 -3.53 -10.53
CA ILE A 94 -2.94 -4.35 -9.65
C ILE A 94 -3.45 -3.48 -8.50
N ASP A 95 -4.77 -3.43 -8.30
CA ASP A 95 -5.36 -2.70 -7.17
C ASP A 95 -5.08 -3.44 -5.85
N ILE A 96 -4.24 -2.86 -5.03
CA ILE A 96 -3.89 -3.40 -3.71
C ILE A 96 -4.47 -2.55 -2.56
N THR A 97 -5.45 -1.70 -2.87
CA THR A 97 -6.06 -0.76 -1.90
C THR A 97 -6.61 -1.50 -0.69
N GLU A 98 -7.36 -2.58 -0.89
CA GLU A 98 -7.94 -3.35 0.22
C GLU A 98 -6.87 -4.01 1.10
N ARG A 99 -5.76 -4.45 0.51
CA ARG A 99 -4.63 -5.02 1.27
C ARG A 99 -4.00 -3.94 2.15
N LEU A 100 -3.79 -2.74 1.60
CA LEU A 100 -3.24 -1.61 2.35
C LEU A 100 -4.18 -1.21 3.50
N LEU A 101 -5.49 -1.11 3.25
CA LEU A 101 -6.47 -0.66 4.25
C LEU A 101 -6.55 -1.58 5.48
N LYS A 102 -6.11 -2.84 5.38
CA LYS A 102 -6.02 -3.77 6.52
C LYS A 102 -4.94 -3.39 7.53
N VAL A 103 -3.93 -2.64 7.10
CA VAL A 103 -2.75 -2.28 7.90
C VAL A 103 -2.50 -0.77 7.98
N ALA A 104 -3.34 0.02 7.33
CA ALA A 104 -3.23 1.47 7.24
C ALA A 104 -4.32 2.20 8.02
N THR A 105 -3.98 3.38 8.51
CA THR A 105 -4.97 4.39 8.94
C THR A 105 -5.09 5.44 7.84
N VAL A 106 -6.30 5.67 7.35
CA VAL A 106 -6.60 6.63 6.27
C VAL A 106 -7.48 7.75 6.81
N THR A 107 -7.08 8.98 6.57
CA THR A 107 -7.80 10.21 6.95
C THR A 107 -7.83 11.19 5.79
N ALA A 108 -8.58 12.28 5.92
CA ALA A 108 -8.58 13.37 4.93
C ALA A 108 -7.20 14.07 4.81
N GLN A 109 -6.33 13.94 5.82
CA GLN A 109 -5.00 14.52 5.84
C GLN A 109 -3.93 13.62 5.21
N GLY A 110 -4.18 12.31 5.14
CA GLY A 110 -3.20 11.38 4.59
C GLY A 110 -3.38 9.95 5.05
N ILE A 111 -2.33 9.16 4.84
CA ILE A 111 -2.27 7.74 5.15
C ILE A 111 -1.04 7.45 6.00
N ASN A 112 -1.22 6.60 6.98
CA ASN A 112 -0.13 6.04 7.77
C ASN A 112 -0.21 4.52 7.78
N VAL A 113 0.86 3.87 7.30
CA VAL A 113 1.09 2.42 7.37
C VAL A 113 2.31 2.22 8.26
N PRO A 114 2.14 1.79 9.52
CA PRO A 114 3.26 1.66 10.45
C PRO A 114 4.29 0.62 10.00
N GLU A 115 3.81 -0.51 9.46
CA GLU A 115 4.64 -1.64 9.05
C GLU A 115 4.18 -2.17 7.68
N ALA A 116 4.64 -1.55 6.61
CA ALA A 116 4.43 -2.06 5.26
C ALA A 116 5.44 -3.16 4.96
N ARG A 117 4.96 -4.37 4.69
CA ARG A 117 5.78 -5.52 4.30
C ARG A 117 5.77 -5.67 2.80
N LEU A 118 6.95 -5.55 2.21
CA LEU A 118 7.19 -5.68 0.79
C LEU A 118 8.40 -6.61 0.57
N PRO A 119 8.43 -7.42 -0.48
CA PRO A 119 9.60 -8.23 -0.79
C PRO A 119 10.80 -7.36 -1.21
N ASN A 120 12.01 -7.90 -1.10
CA ASN A 120 13.21 -7.23 -1.58
C ASN A 120 13.15 -7.06 -3.10
N GLY A 121 13.47 -5.88 -3.59
CA GLY A 121 13.45 -5.56 -5.01
C GLY A 121 12.83 -4.21 -5.33
N LYS A 122 12.65 -3.95 -6.62
CA LYS A 122 12.11 -2.68 -7.13
C LYS A 122 10.58 -2.69 -7.14
N HIS A 123 10.01 -1.59 -6.68
CA HIS A 123 8.58 -1.39 -6.56
C HIS A 123 8.13 -0.12 -7.26
N LYS A 124 6.94 -0.18 -7.89
CA LYS A 124 6.24 0.95 -8.50
C LYS A 124 4.83 1.03 -7.97
N LEU A 125 4.45 2.17 -7.46
CA LEU A 125 3.12 2.43 -6.91
C LEU A 125 2.52 3.64 -7.59
N ILE A 126 1.26 3.54 -8.04
CA ILE A 126 0.46 4.66 -8.49
C ILE A 126 -0.57 4.95 -7.39
N LEU A 127 -0.55 6.15 -6.88
CA LEU A 127 -1.45 6.63 -5.85
C LEU A 127 -2.44 7.59 -6.45
N ASN A 128 -3.73 7.43 -6.17
CA ASN A 128 -4.81 8.31 -6.63
C ASN A 128 -5.71 8.69 -5.46
N VAL A 129 -6.15 9.94 -5.43
CA VAL A 129 -7.14 10.42 -4.45
C VAL A 129 -7.95 11.57 -5.06
N GLN A 130 -9.21 11.70 -4.68
CA GLN A 130 -10.07 12.81 -5.12
C GLN A 130 -10.26 13.83 -3.99
N ASP A 131 -10.56 15.04 -4.39
CA ASP A 131 -11.05 16.08 -3.49
C ASP A 131 -12.59 16.25 -3.59
N SER A 132 -13.13 17.17 -2.78
CA SER A 132 -14.56 17.46 -2.74
C SER A 132 -15.13 18.03 -4.04
N ASP A 133 -14.27 18.55 -4.93
CA ASP A 133 -14.63 19.05 -6.25
C ASP A 133 -14.51 17.99 -7.34
N GLY A 134 -14.19 16.73 -6.97
CA GLY A 134 -14.05 15.59 -7.90
C GLY A 134 -12.76 15.58 -8.69
N ARG A 135 -11.78 16.43 -8.36
CA ARG A 135 -10.48 16.46 -9.03
C ARG A 135 -9.61 15.34 -8.50
N VAL A 136 -8.97 14.60 -9.40
CA VAL A 136 -8.12 13.45 -9.07
C VAL A 136 -6.66 13.88 -9.01
N GLY A 137 -6.05 13.74 -7.84
CA GLY A 137 -4.60 13.80 -7.66
C GLY A 137 -4.00 12.43 -7.87
N SER A 138 -2.87 12.36 -8.58
CA SER A 138 -2.15 11.12 -8.86
C SER A 138 -0.66 11.31 -8.63
N ARG A 139 0.00 10.27 -8.10
CA ARG A 139 1.44 10.23 -7.92
C ARG A 139 2.02 8.86 -8.19
N LEU A 140 3.06 8.80 -9.01
CA LEU A 140 3.92 7.63 -9.16
C LEU A 140 5.03 7.68 -8.11
N ILE A 141 5.24 6.55 -7.41
CA ILE A 141 6.36 6.35 -6.49
C ILE A 141 7.13 5.12 -6.95
N GLU A 142 8.44 5.27 -7.09
CA GLU A 142 9.36 4.18 -7.40
C GLU A 142 10.44 4.11 -6.33
N PHE A 143 10.69 2.90 -5.80
CA PHE A 143 11.70 2.67 -4.77
C PHE A 143 12.19 1.22 -4.79
N GLU A 144 13.24 0.95 -4.02
CA GLU A 144 13.82 -0.39 -3.89
C GLU A 144 13.94 -0.77 -2.42
N ILE A 145 13.47 -1.98 -2.09
CA ILE A 145 13.67 -2.62 -0.78
C ILE A 145 14.95 -3.46 -0.84
N LYS A 146 15.82 -3.28 0.15
CA LYS A 146 17.10 -4.01 0.28
C LYS A 146 17.19 -4.76 1.60
#